data_2ccacf6f8cbbd809aa42e92681eb005b
#
_entry.id   2ccacf6f8cbbd809aa42e92681eb005b
#
_cell.length_a   1.000
_cell.length_b   1.000
_cell.length_c   1.000
_cell.angle_alpha   90.00
_cell.angle_beta   90.00
_cell.angle_gamma   90.00
#
_symmetry.space_group_name_H-M   'P 1'
#
loop_
_entity.id
_entity.type
_entity.pdbx_description
1 polymer ?
#
loop_
_entity_poly.entity_id
_entity_poly.type
_entity_poly.pdbx_seq_one_letter_code
_entity_poly.pdbx_strand_id
1 'polypeptide(L)'
;MDTWIYLSQGFAVAMTPTNLMIALIGCFVGTIVGLLPGLGPINGVAILLPLAFALHLPAESALILLATVYIGCEYGGRISSILLNVPGDAAAIMTALDGYPMAQQGRGGVALSISAVSSFVGSLIAIGGIILFAPVLAQWSLAFGPAEYFALMVFAIACLGSMMAQNPLKSFLSALIGLGLATVGVDANTGVYRFTFDSIHLSDGVQFIVVVIGLFSVSEILLMLESTSSGQTLVRKTGRMLFNAKEAGQCVGATLRSSVVGFFVGILPGAGATIASAITYMTEKKLSGNSDSFGKGDIRGVAAPEAANNASACGSFIPMLTLGVPGSGTTAVMMGALTLYNITPGPAMFTEQPDIVWGLIAALLIANVMLLIMNIPLIGLFTRMLTIPLWFLVPAIAAVSAVGVYAVHSTTFDLLLMVGLGVLGYILRKMHFPMSPLILGFVLGEMLEQNLRRALSISNGNLSILWGSGVTKTLLFLAIAAIVIPPLLRYLRKQRRRRAEANPG
;
A
#
# COMPACT_ATOMS: atom_id res chain seq x y z
N MET A 1 -7.52 27.70 -3.05
CA MET A 1 -7.64 26.92 -4.31
C MET A 1 -9.10 26.66 -4.61
N ASP A 2 -9.51 26.89 -5.82
CA ASP A 2 -10.88 26.54 -6.23
C ASP A 2 -10.92 25.04 -6.58
N THR A 3 -11.17 24.22 -5.60
CA THR A 3 -11.13 22.75 -5.64
C THR A 3 -11.98 22.18 -6.78
N TRP A 4 -13.12 22.82 -7.08
CA TRP A 4 -14.03 22.36 -8.13
C TRP A 4 -13.51 22.61 -9.54
N ILE A 5 -12.80 23.72 -9.74
CA ILE A 5 -12.17 24.03 -11.04
C ILE A 5 -11.06 23.01 -11.31
N TYR A 6 -10.17 22.79 -10.35
CA TYR A 6 -9.09 21.83 -10.51
C TYR A 6 -9.60 20.38 -10.65
N LEU A 7 -10.67 20.01 -9.94
CA LEU A 7 -11.29 18.71 -10.11
C LEU A 7 -11.87 18.53 -11.53
N SER A 8 -12.49 19.57 -12.08
CA SER A 8 -13.00 19.51 -13.46
C SER A 8 -11.86 19.37 -14.50
N GLN A 9 -10.72 20.03 -14.28
CA GLN A 9 -9.52 19.84 -15.09
C GLN A 9 -8.96 18.42 -14.94
N GLY A 10 -8.93 17.89 -13.72
CA GLY A 10 -8.55 16.50 -13.45
C GLY A 10 -9.43 15.50 -14.20
N PHE A 11 -10.73 15.73 -14.24
CA PHE A 11 -11.62 14.91 -15.08
C PHE A 11 -11.31 15.04 -16.57
N ALA A 12 -10.97 16.22 -17.08
CA ALA A 12 -10.58 16.39 -18.48
C ALA A 12 -9.32 15.56 -18.81
N VAL A 13 -8.35 15.49 -17.90
CA VAL A 13 -7.16 14.63 -18.04
C VAL A 13 -7.53 13.14 -17.97
N ALA A 14 -8.27 12.73 -16.94
CA ALA A 14 -8.58 11.32 -16.71
C ALA A 14 -9.55 10.73 -17.73
N MET A 15 -10.43 11.53 -18.32
CA MET A 15 -11.43 11.10 -19.32
C MET A 15 -10.90 11.09 -20.76
N THR A 16 -9.63 11.42 -20.99
CA THR A 16 -9.06 11.23 -22.34
C THR A 16 -9.15 9.75 -22.73
N PRO A 17 -9.41 9.41 -24.01
CA PRO A 17 -9.53 8.01 -24.44
C PRO A 17 -8.32 7.14 -24.02
N THR A 18 -7.12 7.72 -24.08
CA THR A 18 -5.89 7.05 -23.68
C THR A 18 -5.89 6.73 -22.18
N ASN A 19 -6.18 7.71 -21.32
CA ASN A 19 -6.19 7.53 -19.87
C ASN A 19 -7.34 6.63 -19.40
N LEU A 20 -8.50 6.69 -20.06
CA LEU A 20 -9.59 5.73 -19.79
C LEU A 20 -9.18 4.30 -20.12
N MET A 21 -8.49 4.09 -21.24
CA MET A 21 -7.99 2.77 -21.64
C MET A 21 -6.90 2.28 -20.67
N ILE A 22 -5.99 3.16 -20.28
CA ILE A 22 -4.95 2.87 -19.27
C ILE A 22 -5.58 2.52 -17.92
N ALA A 23 -6.58 3.28 -17.47
CA ALA A 23 -7.30 3.00 -16.24
C ALA A 23 -8.03 1.64 -16.29
N LEU A 24 -8.67 1.32 -17.40
CA LEU A 24 -9.35 0.03 -17.60
C LEU A 24 -8.35 -1.14 -17.56
N ILE A 25 -7.23 -1.01 -18.26
CA ILE A 25 -6.15 -2.00 -18.24
C ILE A 25 -5.58 -2.15 -16.83
N GLY A 26 -5.33 -1.02 -16.14
CA GLY A 26 -4.84 -1.02 -14.77
C GLY A 26 -5.79 -1.70 -13.80
N CYS A 27 -7.09 -1.41 -13.87
CA CYS A 27 -8.13 -2.07 -13.09
C CYS A 27 -8.18 -3.58 -13.34
N PHE A 28 -8.11 -3.99 -14.61
CA PHE A 28 -8.17 -5.39 -15.01
C PHE A 28 -6.93 -6.17 -14.56
N VAL A 29 -5.75 -5.68 -14.91
CA VAL A 29 -4.46 -6.31 -14.52
C VAL A 29 -4.30 -6.28 -13.01
N GLY A 30 -4.64 -5.17 -12.34
CA GLY A 30 -4.62 -5.08 -10.89
C GLY A 30 -5.52 -6.12 -10.23
N THR A 31 -6.75 -6.30 -10.71
CA THR A 31 -7.65 -7.33 -10.20
C THR A 31 -7.04 -8.74 -10.37
N ILE A 32 -6.40 -9.03 -11.51
CA ILE A 32 -5.72 -10.31 -11.74
C ILE A 32 -4.54 -10.48 -10.77
N VAL A 33 -3.69 -9.50 -10.64
CA VAL A 33 -2.52 -9.56 -9.74
C VAL A 33 -2.97 -9.74 -8.30
N GLY A 34 -3.98 -8.97 -7.86
CA GLY A 34 -4.50 -9.04 -6.50
C GLY A 34 -5.15 -10.37 -6.15
N LEU A 35 -5.82 -11.03 -7.11
CA LEU A 35 -6.44 -12.33 -6.88
C LEU A 35 -5.42 -13.47 -6.78
N LEU A 36 -4.21 -13.28 -7.29
CA LEU A 36 -3.15 -14.28 -7.21
C LEU A 36 -2.52 -14.27 -5.81
N PRO A 37 -2.59 -15.39 -5.07
CA PRO A 37 -2.08 -15.45 -3.70
C PRO A 37 -0.62 -15.04 -3.59
N GLY A 38 -0.33 -14.16 -2.63
CA GLY A 38 1.03 -13.71 -2.32
C GLY A 38 1.51 -12.51 -3.12
N LEU A 39 0.93 -12.18 -4.29
CA LEU A 39 1.38 -11.04 -5.08
C LEU A 39 1.03 -9.70 -4.42
N GLY A 40 -0.23 -9.45 -4.14
CA GLY A 40 -0.69 -8.22 -3.49
C GLY A 40 -0.41 -6.91 -4.25
N PRO A 41 -0.87 -5.75 -3.72
CA PRO A 41 -0.80 -4.49 -4.44
C PRO A 41 0.62 -3.93 -4.62
N ILE A 42 1.53 -4.14 -3.66
CA ILE A 42 2.92 -3.65 -3.77
C ILE A 42 3.61 -4.31 -4.96
N ASN A 43 3.48 -5.64 -5.09
CA ASN A 43 4.06 -6.38 -6.20
C ASN A 43 3.41 -5.98 -7.53
N GLY A 44 2.08 -5.78 -7.55
CA GLY A 44 1.36 -5.35 -8.75
C GLY A 44 1.89 -4.02 -9.29
N VAL A 45 2.01 -3.03 -8.43
CA VAL A 45 2.55 -1.71 -8.79
C VAL A 45 4.03 -1.82 -9.16
N ALA A 46 4.82 -2.60 -8.41
CA ALA A 46 6.24 -2.80 -8.68
C ALA A 46 6.52 -3.43 -10.04
N ILE A 47 5.72 -4.44 -10.45
CA ILE A 47 5.86 -5.13 -11.75
C ILE A 47 5.48 -4.19 -12.92
N LEU A 48 4.46 -3.34 -12.74
CA LEU A 48 3.97 -2.49 -13.82
C LEU A 48 4.68 -1.12 -13.90
N LEU A 49 5.37 -0.70 -12.86
CA LEU A 49 6.14 0.54 -12.88
C LEU A 49 7.18 0.58 -14.02
N PRO A 50 8.06 -0.43 -14.18
CA PRO A 50 9.02 -0.41 -15.28
C PRO A 50 8.35 -0.51 -16.65
N LEU A 51 7.21 -1.19 -16.76
CA LEU A 51 6.46 -1.25 -18.01
C LEU A 51 5.91 0.13 -18.40
N ALA A 52 5.37 0.88 -17.43
CA ALA A 52 4.91 2.25 -17.65
C ALA A 52 6.04 3.15 -18.17
N PHE A 53 7.23 3.02 -17.59
CA PHE A 53 8.42 3.76 -18.01
C PHE A 53 8.91 3.32 -19.40
N ALA A 54 9.02 2.01 -19.65
CA ALA A 54 9.46 1.48 -20.94
C ALA A 54 8.53 1.84 -22.11
N LEU A 55 7.24 2.01 -21.85
CA LEU A 55 6.24 2.48 -22.82
C LEU A 55 6.28 4.00 -23.00
N HIS A 56 7.17 4.73 -22.34
CA HIS A 56 7.29 6.18 -22.37
C HIS A 56 5.96 6.89 -22.11
N LEU A 57 5.16 6.36 -21.17
CA LEU A 57 3.91 7.00 -20.78
C LEU A 57 4.19 8.36 -20.15
N PRO A 58 3.37 9.40 -20.44
CA PRO A 58 3.42 10.64 -19.67
C PRO A 58 3.21 10.39 -18.17
N ALA A 59 3.75 11.25 -17.31
CA ALA A 59 3.74 11.06 -15.88
C ALA A 59 2.32 10.87 -15.31
N GLU A 60 1.35 11.67 -15.76
CA GLU A 60 -0.05 11.55 -15.37
C GLU A 60 -0.64 10.18 -15.76
N SER A 61 -0.36 9.70 -16.97
CA SER A 61 -0.84 8.41 -17.46
C SER A 61 -0.20 7.24 -16.71
N ALA A 62 1.09 7.33 -16.41
CA ALA A 62 1.81 6.34 -15.61
C ALA A 62 1.24 6.25 -14.19
N LEU A 63 0.98 7.37 -13.54
CA LEU A 63 0.38 7.40 -12.21
C LEU A 63 -1.06 6.89 -12.21
N ILE A 64 -1.85 7.20 -13.24
CA ILE A 64 -3.18 6.63 -13.44
C ILE A 64 -3.10 5.11 -13.55
N LEU A 65 -2.16 4.57 -14.35
CA LEU A 65 -1.95 3.14 -14.45
C LEU A 65 -1.65 2.51 -13.09
N LEU A 66 -0.64 3.04 -12.39
CA LEU A 66 -0.18 2.47 -11.11
C LEU A 66 -1.25 2.57 -10.01
N ALA A 67 -1.99 3.68 -9.95
CA ALA A 67 -3.07 3.87 -8.98
C ALA A 67 -4.25 2.92 -9.25
N THR A 68 -4.62 2.75 -10.52
CA THR A 68 -5.72 1.85 -10.90
C THR A 68 -5.34 0.39 -10.72
N VAL A 69 -4.07 0.02 -10.92
CA VAL A 69 -3.52 -1.29 -10.53
C VAL A 69 -3.58 -1.48 -9.02
N TYR A 70 -3.18 -0.48 -8.24
CA TYR A 70 -3.24 -0.55 -6.77
C TYR A 70 -4.67 -0.87 -6.30
N ILE A 71 -5.64 -0.04 -6.68
CA ILE A 71 -7.02 -0.24 -6.24
C ILE A 71 -7.59 -1.54 -6.84
N GLY A 72 -7.20 -1.90 -8.08
CA GLY A 72 -7.56 -3.19 -8.69
C GLY A 72 -7.06 -4.38 -7.89
N CYS A 73 -5.85 -4.34 -7.36
CA CYS A 73 -5.31 -5.39 -6.50
C CYS A 73 -6.11 -5.54 -5.20
N GLU A 74 -6.53 -4.44 -4.58
CA GLU A 74 -7.37 -4.48 -3.39
C GLU A 74 -8.73 -5.15 -3.67
N TYR A 75 -9.30 -4.91 -4.85
CA TYR A 75 -10.51 -5.61 -5.30
C TYR A 75 -10.26 -7.09 -5.64
N GLY A 76 -9.08 -7.44 -6.14
CA GLY A 76 -8.73 -8.82 -6.52
C GLY A 76 -8.53 -9.73 -5.31
N GLY A 77 -7.84 -9.26 -4.29
CA GLY A 77 -7.38 -10.04 -3.13
C GLY A 77 -8.49 -10.74 -2.36
N ARG A 78 -9.69 -10.15 -2.33
CA ARG A 78 -10.87 -10.75 -1.69
C ARG A 78 -11.41 -11.98 -2.43
N ILE A 79 -11.20 -12.10 -3.75
CA ILE A 79 -11.75 -13.19 -4.55
C ILE A 79 -11.16 -14.53 -4.10
N SER A 80 -9.84 -14.60 -4.01
CA SER A 80 -9.13 -15.79 -3.51
C SER A 80 -9.38 -16.01 -2.02
N SER A 81 -9.48 -14.95 -1.22
CA SER A 81 -9.79 -15.02 0.21
C SER A 81 -11.14 -15.67 0.47
N ILE A 82 -12.19 -15.25 -0.24
CA ILE A 82 -13.57 -15.73 -0.09
C ILE A 82 -13.71 -17.14 -0.65
N LEU A 83 -13.15 -17.42 -1.83
CA LEU A 83 -13.40 -18.69 -2.53
C LEU A 83 -12.46 -19.82 -2.12
N LEU A 84 -11.21 -19.50 -1.78
CA LEU A 84 -10.15 -20.49 -1.54
C LEU A 84 -9.62 -20.49 -0.09
N ASN A 85 -9.99 -19.49 0.73
CA ASN A 85 -9.37 -19.22 2.04
C ASN A 85 -7.87 -18.94 1.94
N VAL A 86 -7.44 -18.41 0.80
CA VAL A 86 -6.04 -18.02 0.57
C VAL A 86 -6.04 -16.52 0.26
N PRO A 87 -5.67 -15.68 1.22
CA PRO A 87 -5.68 -14.24 1.02
C PRO A 87 -4.74 -13.81 -0.10
N GLY A 88 -5.22 -12.94 -0.99
CA GLY A 88 -4.38 -12.31 -2.02
C GLY A 88 -3.35 -11.37 -1.41
N ASP A 89 -3.74 -10.71 -0.33
CA ASP A 89 -2.90 -9.82 0.48
C ASP A 89 -3.19 -9.93 1.98
N ALA A 90 -2.42 -9.22 2.80
CA ALA A 90 -2.57 -9.26 4.25
C ALA A 90 -3.89 -8.59 4.75
N ALA A 91 -4.44 -7.64 4.03
CA ALA A 91 -5.68 -6.97 4.40
C ALA A 91 -6.91 -7.89 4.20
N ALA A 92 -6.87 -8.71 3.17
CA ALA A 92 -7.93 -9.65 2.82
C ALA A 92 -8.04 -10.87 3.78
N ILE A 93 -7.08 -11.03 4.72
CA ILE A 93 -7.17 -12.07 5.78
C ILE A 93 -8.44 -11.92 6.61
N MET A 94 -8.82 -10.69 6.95
CA MET A 94 -10.02 -10.45 7.77
C MET A 94 -11.29 -10.81 7.01
N THR A 95 -11.33 -10.54 5.72
CA THR A 95 -12.44 -10.92 4.83
C THR A 95 -12.59 -12.43 4.71
N ALA A 96 -11.49 -13.19 4.72
CA ALA A 96 -11.53 -14.64 4.67
C ALA A 96 -12.23 -15.26 5.87
N LEU A 97 -12.18 -14.65 7.06
CA LEU A 97 -12.74 -15.20 8.29
C LEU A 97 -14.24 -15.48 8.19
N ASP A 98 -15.00 -14.66 7.50
CA ASP A 98 -16.44 -14.84 7.27
C ASP A 98 -16.77 -15.16 5.82
N GLY A 99 -15.99 -14.62 4.86
CA GLY A 99 -16.21 -14.82 3.44
C GLY A 99 -16.05 -16.27 3.01
N TYR A 100 -15.05 -16.97 3.51
CA TYR A 100 -14.85 -18.38 3.19
C TYR A 100 -15.93 -19.29 3.81
N PRO A 101 -16.34 -19.16 5.08
CA PRO A 101 -17.52 -19.84 5.60
C PRO A 101 -18.79 -19.58 4.80
N MET A 102 -19.03 -18.34 4.32
CA MET A 102 -20.15 -18.06 3.41
C MET A 102 -20.03 -18.84 2.11
N ALA A 103 -18.84 -18.93 1.52
CA ALA A 103 -18.61 -19.72 0.30
C ALA A 103 -18.85 -21.21 0.54
N GLN A 104 -18.43 -21.75 1.69
CA GLN A 104 -18.73 -23.13 2.08
C GLN A 104 -20.23 -23.41 2.22
N GLN A 105 -21.01 -22.42 2.64
CA GLN A 105 -22.45 -22.48 2.75
C GLN A 105 -23.19 -22.27 1.40
N GLY A 106 -22.46 -22.16 0.27
CA GLY A 106 -23.03 -21.89 -1.05
C GLY A 106 -23.41 -20.42 -1.29
N ARG A 107 -22.99 -19.50 -0.41
CA ARG A 107 -23.25 -18.07 -0.46
C ARG A 107 -22.01 -17.27 -0.93
N GLY A 108 -21.09 -17.91 -1.62
CA GLY A 108 -19.85 -17.26 -2.10
C GLY A 108 -20.11 -16.07 -3.01
N GLY A 109 -21.09 -16.15 -3.91
CA GLY A 109 -21.47 -15.04 -4.79
C GLY A 109 -22.05 -13.84 -4.03
N VAL A 110 -22.81 -14.06 -2.97
CA VAL A 110 -23.31 -13.00 -2.09
C VAL A 110 -22.15 -12.32 -1.37
N ALA A 111 -21.20 -13.10 -0.84
CA ALA A 111 -20.00 -12.56 -0.19
C ALA A 111 -19.17 -11.71 -1.16
N LEU A 112 -18.97 -12.18 -2.39
CA LEU A 112 -18.24 -11.45 -3.44
C LEU A 112 -18.95 -10.16 -3.86
N SER A 113 -20.27 -10.17 -3.97
CA SER A 113 -21.03 -8.98 -4.37
C SER A 113 -21.08 -7.93 -3.27
N ILE A 114 -21.30 -8.34 -2.00
CA ILE A 114 -21.33 -7.38 -0.90
C ILE A 114 -19.93 -6.81 -0.63
N SER A 115 -18.88 -7.61 -0.77
CA SER A 115 -17.52 -7.12 -0.68
C SER A 115 -17.24 -6.10 -1.77
N ALA A 116 -17.70 -6.33 -3.03
CA ALA A 116 -17.53 -5.37 -4.13
C ALA A 116 -18.21 -4.02 -3.84
N VAL A 117 -19.45 -4.06 -3.37
CA VAL A 117 -20.21 -2.85 -3.06
C VAL A 117 -19.62 -2.14 -1.85
N SER A 118 -19.20 -2.88 -0.81
CA SER A 118 -18.57 -2.28 0.37
C SER A 118 -17.23 -1.62 0.04
N SER A 119 -16.41 -2.26 -0.81
CA SER A 119 -15.16 -1.69 -1.33
C SER A 119 -15.43 -0.41 -2.14
N PHE A 120 -16.44 -0.44 -3.01
CA PHE A 120 -16.86 0.74 -3.79
C PHE A 120 -17.25 1.92 -2.89
N VAL A 121 -18.10 1.68 -1.89
CA VAL A 121 -18.51 2.70 -0.92
C VAL A 121 -17.32 3.21 -0.11
N GLY A 122 -16.44 2.30 0.34
CA GLY A 122 -15.22 2.64 1.06
C GLY A 122 -14.32 3.57 0.27
N SER A 123 -14.01 3.22 -0.96
CA SER A 123 -13.23 4.05 -1.87
C SER A 123 -13.91 5.41 -2.13
N LEU A 124 -15.23 5.41 -2.39
CA LEU A 124 -15.97 6.65 -2.69
C LEU A 124 -15.91 7.64 -1.51
N ILE A 125 -16.11 7.17 -0.29
CA ILE A 125 -16.01 8.00 0.92
C ILE A 125 -14.59 8.52 1.11
N ALA A 126 -13.59 7.66 0.90
CA ALA A 126 -12.19 8.05 1.05
C ALA A 126 -11.74 9.04 -0.03
N ILE A 127 -12.15 8.86 -1.30
CA ILE A 127 -11.83 9.81 -2.37
C ILE A 127 -12.52 11.15 -2.11
N GLY A 128 -13.78 11.14 -1.62
CA GLY A 128 -14.44 12.35 -1.13
C GLY A 128 -13.63 13.03 -0.01
N GLY A 129 -13.08 12.24 0.90
CA GLY A 129 -12.14 12.73 1.92
C GLY A 129 -10.87 13.32 1.33
N ILE A 130 -10.28 12.71 0.29
CA ILE A 130 -9.11 13.27 -0.41
C ILE A 130 -9.44 14.64 -1.00
N ILE A 131 -10.55 14.76 -1.73
CA ILE A 131 -10.98 16.02 -2.36
C ILE A 131 -11.15 17.15 -1.34
N LEU A 132 -11.67 16.83 -0.15
CA LEU A 132 -11.92 17.83 0.89
C LEU A 132 -10.66 18.16 1.71
N PHE A 133 -9.89 17.17 2.10
CA PHE A 133 -8.80 17.35 3.07
C PHE A 133 -7.43 17.55 2.43
N ALA A 134 -7.14 16.97 1.24
CA ALA A 134 -5.81 17.05 0.65
C ALA A 134 -5.39 18.49 0.33
N PRO A 135 -6.23 19.38 -0.26
CA PRO A 135 -5.84 20.76 -0.49
C PRO A 135 -5.54 21.55 0.78
N VAL A 136 -6.30 21.29 1.84
CA VAL A 136 -6.12 21.93 3.16
C VAL A 136 -4.80 21.49 3.79
N LEU A 137 -4.52 20.19 3.77
CA LEU A 137 -3.27 19.64 4.29
C LEU A 137 -2.05 20.07 3.46
N ALA A 138 -2.19 20.17 2.13
CA ALA A 138 -1.14 20.69 1.26
C ALA A 138 -0.78 22.14 1.62
N GLN A 139 -1.77 23.01 1.81
CA GLN A 139 -1.55 24.39 2.25
C GLN A 139 -0.86 24.45 3.62
N TRP A 140 -1.28 23.60 4.54
CA TRP A 140 -0.71 23.53 5.87
C TRP A 140 0.75 23.07 5.87
N SER A 141 1.07 22.11 5.02
CA SER A 141 2.42 21.56 4.89
C SER A 141 3.40 22.51 4.19
N LEU A 142 2.93 23.51 3.46
CA LEU A 142 3.80 24.57 2.92
C LEU A 142 4.48 25.40 4.01
N ALA A 143 3.94 25.41 5.23
CA ALA A 143 4.55 26.07 6.39
C ALA A 143 5.64 25.21 7.06
N PHE A 144 5.83 23.96 6.62
CA PHE A 144 6.84 23.06 7.20
C PHE A 144 8.22 23.43 6.68
N GLY A 145 9.15 23.63 7.61
CA GLY A 145 10.57 23.75 7.30
C GLY A 145 11.28 22.38 7.34
N PRO A 146 12.61 22.37 7.09
CA PRO A 146 13.39 21.13 7.09
C PRO A 146 13.33 20.33 8.40
N ALA A 147 13.23 21.00 9.54
CA ALA A 147 13.13 20.34 10.84
C ALA A 147 11.78 19.60 11.01
N GLU A 148 10.68 20.19 10.54
CA GLU A 148 9.34 19.59 10.54
C GLU A 148 9.28 18.37 9.61
N TYR A 149 9.85 18.49 8.40
CA TYR A 149 9.93 17.37 7.47
C TYR A 149 10.79 16.22 8.02
N PHE A 150 11.93 16.52 8.65
CA PHE A 150 12.73 15.51 9.33
C PHE A 150 11.91 14.78 10.41
N ALA A 151 11.24 15.53 11.29
CA ALA A 151 10.42 14.97 12.36
C ALA A 151 9.26 14.12 11.82
N LEU A 152 8.65 14.55 10.71
CA LEU A 152 7.58 13.81 10.03
C LEU A 152 8.08 12.47 9.47
N MET A 153 9.26 12.43 8.87
CA MET A 153 9.87 11.20 8.36
C MET A 153 10.25 10.24 9.47
N VAL A 154 10.81 10.75 10.56
CA VAL A 154 11.08 9.96 11.78
C VAL A 154 9.78 9.37 12.34
N PHE A 155 8.70 10.16 12.39
CA PHE A 155 7.39 9.70 12.82
C PHE A 155 6.84 8.61 11.88
N ALA A 156 6.95 8.78 10.56
CA ALA A 156 6.51 7.79 9.58
C ALA A 156 7.24 6.44 9.75
N ILE A 157 8.58 6.47 9.90
CA ILE A 157 9.38 5.26 10.13
C ILE A 157 9.01 4.61 11.48
N ALA A 158 8.79 5.41 12.52
CA ALA A 158 8.38 4.92 13.84
C ALA A 158 7.00 4.23 13.81
N CYS A 159 6.03 4.81 13.11
CA CYS A 159 4.70 4.22 12.93
C CYS A 159 4.78 2.85 12.24
N LEU A 160 5.55 2.74 11.16
CA LEU A 160 5.76 1.48 10.45
C LEU A 160 6.36 0.39 11.34
N GLY A 161 7.39 0.74 12.11
CA GLY A 161 8.04 -0.19 13.03
C GLY A 161 7.08 -0.75 14.08
N SER A 162 6.13 0.07 14.53
CA SER A 162 5.24 -0.29 15.65
C SER A 162 3.97 -1.04 15.23
N MET A 163 3.40 -0.72 14.07
CA MET A 163 2.06 -1.14 13.67
C MET A 163 2.03 -2.42 12.84
N MET A 164 3.04 -2.67 12.00
CA MET A 164 3.01 -3.79 11.04
C MET A 164 3.48 -5.13 11.59
N ALA A 165 4.01 -5.24 12.82
CA ALA A 165 4.74 -6.43 13.16
C ALA A 165 4.23 -7.19 14.36
N GLN A 166 4.10 -8.49 14.15
CA GLN A 166 4.23 -9.45 15.24
C GLN A 166 5.57 -9.24 15.98
N ASN A 167 6.60 -8.70 15.30
CA ASN A 167 7.91 -8.42 15.83
C ASN A 167 8.42 -7.01 15.46
N PRO A 168 8.24 -5.98 16.31
CA PRO A 168 8.63 -4.59 16.04
C PRO A 168 10.13 -4.41 15.74
N LEU A 169 10.99 -5.24 16.36
CA LEU A 169 12.43 -5.17 16.13
C LEU A 169 12.78 -5.49 14.68
N LYS A 170 12.15 -6.51 14.09
CA LYS A 170 12.40 -6.86 12.68
C LYS A 170 11.92 -5.77 11.74
N SER A 171 10.82 -5.10 12.06
CA SER A 171 10.34 -3.96 11.25
C SER A 171 11.31 -2.79 11.30
N PHE A 172 11.83 -2.48 12.47
CA PHE A 172 12.84 -1.43 12.63
C PHE A 172 14.14 -1.78 11.90
N LEU A 173 14.62 -3.02 12.03
CA LEU A 173 15.81 -3.49 11.31
C LEU A 173 15.59 -3.47 9.78
N SER A 174 14.39 -3.83 9.31
CA SER A 174 14.04 -3.71 7.88
C SER A 174 14.16 -2.26 7.40
N ALA A 175 13.63 -1.30 8.17
CA ALA A 175 13.74 0.12 7.83
C ALA A 175 15.21 0.59 7.82
N LEU A 176 16.03 0.12 8.77
CA LEU A 176 17.47 0.43 8.80
C LEU A 176 18.21 -0.16 7.59
N ILE A 177 17.87 -1.37 7.14
CA ILE A 177 18.44 -1.95 5.92
C ILE A 177 18.09 -1.05 4.72
N GLY A 178 16.84 -0.61 4.62
CA GLY A 178 16.42 0.33 3.57
C GLY A 178 17.16 1.66 3.62
N LEU A 179 17.29 2.27 4.80
CA LEU A 179 18.09 3.47 5.02
C LEU A 179 19.55 3.26 4.60
N GLY A 180 20.13 2.11 4.95
CA GLY A 180 21.50 1.76 4.55
C GLY A 180 21.66 1.67 3.03
N LEU A 181 20.71 1.05 2.32
CA LEU A 181 20.71 1.02 0.86
C LEU A 181 20.62 2.43 0.24
N ALA A 182 19.86 3.34 0.86
CA ALA A 182 19.72 4.72 0.40
C ALA A 182 21.00 5.55 0.56
N THR A 183 21.97 5.10 1.39
CA THR A 183 23.24 5.80 1.58
C THR A 183 24.32 5.43 0.55
N VAL A 184 24.08 4.46 -0.30
CA VAL A 184 25.01 4.06 -1.37
C VAL A 184 25.03 5.13 -2.45
N GLY A 185 26.22 5.52 -2.92
CA GLY A 185 26.40 6.50 -4.00
C GLY A 185 27.25 7.70 -3.58
N VAL A 186 27.17 8.77 -4.35
CA VAL A 186 27.85 10.04 -4.04
C VAL A 186 27.02 10.86 -3.09
N ASP A 187 27.65 11.32 -2.01
CA ASP A 187 27.04 12.29 -1.09
C ASP A 187 26.81 13.62 -1.80
N ALA A 188 25.55 14.03 -1.96
CA ALA A 188 25.17 15.24 -2.69
C ALA A 188 25.74 16.54 -2.09
N ASN A 189 26.13 16.56 -0.81
CA ASN A 189 26.65 17.76 -0.15
C ASN A 189 28.20 17.83 -0.14
N THR A 190 28.87 16.68 -0.04
CA THR A 190 30.34 16.62 0.10
C THR A 190 31.04 16.06 -1.13
N GLY A 191 30.30 15.43 -2.07
CA GLY A 191 30.88 14.76 -3.23
C GLY A 191 31.66 13.47 -2.91
N VAL A 192 31.61 12.99 -1.67
CA VAL A 192 32.34 11.79 -1.24
C VAL A 192 31.56 10.54 -1.64
N TYR A 193 32.26 9.55 -2.19
CA TYR A 193 31.70 8.24 -2.51
C TYR A 193 31.44 7.42 -1.25
N ARG A 194 30.23 6.90 -1.10
CA ARG A 194 29.80 6.09 0.04
C ARG A 194 29.37 4.71 -0.45
N PHE A 195 30.02 3.67 0.06
CA PHE A 195 29.68 2.25 -0.21
C PHE A 195 29.61 1.89 -1.69
N THR A 196 30.38 2.57 -2.55
CA THR A 196 30.40 2.31 -3.99
C THR A 196 31.36 1.19 -4.38
N PHE A 197 32.26 0.78 -3.46
CA PHE A 197 33.26 -0.28 -3.69
C PHE A 197 34.05 -0.07 -4.98
N ASP A 198 34.39 1.18 -5.31
CA ASP A 198 35.07 1.64 -6.52
C ASP A 198 34.34 1.26 -7.84
N SER A 199 33.05 0.91 -7.75
CA SER A 199 32.22 0.63 -8.92
C SER A 199 31.59 1.91 -9.45
N ILE A 200 31.84 2.21 -10.72
CA ILE A 200 31.24 3.36 -11.38
C ILE A 200 29.70 3.23 -11.48
N HIS A 201 29.18 2.01 -11.52
CA HIS A 201 27.74 1.74 -11.60
C HIS A 201 27.00 2.06 -10.29
N LEU A 202 27.71 2.18 -9.16
CA LEU A 202 27.15 2.55 -7.87
C LEU A 202 27.38 4.04 -7.54
N SER A 203 28.00 4.81 -8.44
CA SER A 203 28.21 6.26 -8.21
C SER A 203 26.90 7.01 -8.04
N ASP A 204 25.90 6.68 -8.88
CA ASP A 204 24.56 7.29 -8.83
C ASP A 204 23.63 6.62 -7.80
N GLY A 205 24.20 5.78 -6.93
CA GLY A 205 23.45 5.03 -5.92
C GLY A 205 22.77 3.76 -6.47
N VAL A 206 22.00 3.13 -5.59
CA VAL A 206 21.16 1.97 -6.00
C VAL A 206 19.84 2.51 -6.53
N GLN A 207 19.55 2.20 -7.78
CA GLN A 207 18.36 2.72 -8.44
C GLN A 207 17.08 2.18 -7.80
N PHE A 208 16.11 3.08 -7.59
CA PHE A 208 14.84 2.77 -6.93
C PHE A 208 14.12 1.57 -7.57
N ILE A 209 14.05 1.55 -8.91
CA ILE A 209 13.37 0.50 -9.67
C ILE A 209 14.02 -0.88 -9.47
N VAL A 210 15.35 -0.93 -9.39
CA VAL A 210 16.13 -2.15 -9.14
C VAL A 210 15.85 -2.70 -7.74
N VAL A 211 15.79 -1.81 -6.73
CA VAL A 211 15.46 -2.18 -5.35
C VAL A 211 14.05 -2.75 -5.27
N VAL A 212 13.08 -2.06 -5.84
CA VAL A 212 11.66 -2.46 -5.76
C VAL A 212 11.43 -3.79 -6.48
N ILE A 213 11.91 -3.93 -7.71
CA ILE A 213 11.70 -5.17 -8.48
C ILE A 213 12.48 -6.33 -7.85
N GLY A 214 13.71 -6.11 -7.42
CA GLY A 214 14.49 -7.15 -6.73
C GLY A 214 13.76 -7.63 -5.49
N LEU A 215 13.47 -6.73 -4.56
CA LEU A 215 12.89 -7.07 -3.26
C LEU A 215 11.46 -7.60 -3.32
N PHE A 216 10.66 -7.20 -4.30
CA PHE A 216 9.26 -7.62 -4.39
C PHE A 216 9.04 -8.66 -5.49
N SER A 217 9.37 -8.35 -6.76
CA SER A 217 9.05 -9.26 -7.87
C SER A 217 9.97 -10.49 -7.90
N VAL A 218 11.30 -10.29 -7.85
CA VAL A 218 12.24 -11.44 -7.92
C VAL A 218 12.15 -12.29 -6.66
N SER A 219 12.05 -11.69 -5.48
CA SER A 219 11.87 -12.45 -4.23
C SER A 219 10.58 -13.27 -4.23
N GLU A 220 9.49 -12.75 -4.81
CA GLU A 220 8.22 -13.46 -4.95
C GLU A 220 8.33 -14.63 -5.90
N ILE A 221 9.03 -14.45 -7.04
CA ILE A 221 9.35 -15.55 -7.97
C ILE A 221 10.04 -16.69 -7.22
N LEU A 222 11.04 -16.38 -6.40
CA LEU A 222 11.77 -17.41 -5.63
C LEU A 222 10.86 -18.13 -4.63
N LEU A 223 9.96 -17.41 -3.96
CA LEU A 223 8.97 -18.01 -3.07
C LEU A 223 7.96 -18.88 -3.82
N MET A 224 7.50 -18.44 -5.00
CA MET A 224 6.59 -19.22 -5.84
C MET A 224 7.25 -20.52 -6.34
N LEU A 225 8.53 -20.48 -6.74
CA LEU A 225 9.29 -21.65 -7.16
C LEU A 225 9.47 -22.67 -6.03
N GLU A 226 9.62 -22.20 -4.80
CA GLU A 226 9.72 -23.07 -3.62
C GLU A 226 8.37 -23.70 -3.26
N SER A 227 7.29 -22.96 -3.41
CA SER A 227 5.93 -23.36 -3.01
C SER A 227 5.28 -24.41 -3.92
N THR A 228 6.07 -25.18 -4.70
CA THR A 228 5.61 -26.20 -5.65
C THR A 228 4.82 -27.33 -4.97
N SER A 229 3.89 -27.00 -4.12
CA SER A 229 2.96 -27.93 -3.50
C SER A 229 1.69 -28.02 -4.34
N SER A 230 1.64 -29.05 -5.11
CA SER A 230 0.55 -29.58 -5.90
C SER A 230 -0.73 -29.78 -5.11
N GLY A 231 -1.54 -28.77 -5.04
CA GLY A 231 -2.94 -28.92 -4.66
C GLY A 231 -3.79 -28.21 -5.69
N GLN A 232 -4.45 -28.93 -6.57
CA GLN A 232 -5.54 -28.36 -7.36
C GLN A 232 -6.60 -27.84 -6.37
N THR A 233 -6.62 -26.54 -6.16
CA THR A 233 -7.62 -25.89 -5.34
C THR A 233 -8.95 -25.94 -6.11
N LEU A 234 -9.85 -26.80 -5.69
CA LEU A 234 -11.19 -26.90 -6.27
C LEU A 234 -11.96 -25.63 -5.97
N VAL A 235 -12.07 -24.75 -6.97
CA VAL A 235 -12.92 -23.57 -6.89
C VAL A 235 -14.38 -24.05 -6.82
N ARG A 236 -15.05 -23.78 -5.71
CA ARG A 236 -16.46 -24.14 -5.52
C ARG A 236 -17.37 -23.24 -6.36
N LYS A 237 -18.53 -23.73 -6.75
CA LYS A 237 -19.56 -22.94 -7.43
C LYS A 237 -19.95 -21.75 -6.54
N THR A 238 -19.97 -20.55 -7.11
CA THR A 238 -20.22 -19.29 -6.39
C THR A 238 -21.64 -19.13 -5.85
N GLY A 239 -22.58 -19.90 -6.35
CA GLY A 239 -24.01 -19.81 -5.96
C GLY A 239 -24.66 -18.51 -6.47
N ARG A 240 -25.67 -18.00 -5.73
CA ARG A 240 -26.37 -16.74 -6.06
C ARG A 240 -25.40 -15.55 -5.97
N MET A 241 -25.31 -14.75 -7.02
CA MET A 241 -24.38 -13.59 -7.09
C MET A 241 -24.92 -12.33 -6.40
N LEU A 242 -26.23 -12.08 -6.44
CA LEU A 242 -26.81 -10.87 -5.89
C LEU A 242 -27.30 -11.06 -4.46
N PHE A 243 -27.02 -10.09 -3.61
CA PHE A 243 -27.59 -9.98 -2.25
C PHE A 243 -28.99 -9.34 -2.30
N ASN A 244 -29.79 -9.59 -1.28
CA ASN A 244 -31.13 -9.00 -1.15
C ASN A 244 -31.12 -7.72 -0.30
N ALA A 245 -32.24 -6.98 -0.29
CA ALA A 245 -32.37 -5.73 0.45
C ALA A 245 -32.14 -5.88 1.98
N LYS A 246 -32.50 -7.02 2.57
CA LYS A 246 -32.27 -7.32 3.99
C LYS A 246 -30.77 -7.49 4.27
N GLU A 247 -30.07 -8.22 3.41
CA GLU A 247 -28.61 -8.42 3.50
C GLU A 247 -27.88 -7.07 3.32
N ALA A 248 -28.33 -6.24 2.36
CA ALA A 248 -27.81 -4.89 2.18
C ALA A 248 -28.02 -4.05 3.44
N GLY A 249 -29.23 -4.02 4.00
CA GLY A 249 -29.56 -3.23 5.20
C GLY A 249 -28.72 -3.61 6.41
N GLN A 250 -28.32 -4.89 6.55
CA GLN A 250 -27.44 -5.33 7.62
C GLN A 250 -25.99 -4.77 7.47
N CYS A 251 -25.56 -4.52 6.24
CA CYS A 251 -24.19 -4.12 5.93
C CYS A 251 -23.99 -2.60 5.90
N VAL A 252 -25.03 -1.79 5.60
CA VAL A 252 -24.88 -0.33 5.40
C VAL A 252 -24.17 0.34 6.57
N GLY A 253 -24.63 0.11 7.81
CA GLY A 253 -24.02 0.74 8.98
C GLY A 253 -22.56 0.30 9.20
N ALA A 254 -22.26 -0.99 8.99
CA ALA A 254 -20.91 -1.52 9.10
C ALA A 254 -20.00 -0.92 8.00
N THR A 255 -20.47 -0.88 6.76
CA THR A 255 -19.74 -0.31 5.61
C THR A 255 -19.40 1.17 5.86
N LEU A 256 -20.38 1.99 6.23
CA LEU A 256 -20.15 3.43 6.44
C LEU A 256 -19.17 3.72 7.57
N ARG A 257 -19.34 3.09 8.73
CA ARG A 257 -18.41 3.26 9.87
C ARG A 257 -17.01 2.81 9.52
N SER A 258 -16.91 1.64 8.87
CA SER A 258 -15.61 1.06 8.50
C SER A 258 -14.92 1.89 7.42
N SER A 259 -15.65 2.51 6.51
CA SER A 259 -15.08 3.42 5.49
C SER A 259 -14.43 4.63 6.15
N VAL A 260 -15.11 5.26 7.12
CA VAL A 260 -14.56 6.41 7.84
C VAL A 260 -13.32 6.01 8.64
N VAL A 261 -13.40 4.92 9.39
CA VAL A 261 -12.24 4.41 10.16
C VAL A 261 -11.08 4.05 9.21
N GLY A 262 -11.37 3.35 8.13
CA GLY A 262 -10.38 2.97 7.12
C GLY A 262 -9.67 4.18 6.51
N PHE A 263 -10.43 5.22 6.16
CA PHE A 263 -9.88 6.46 5.62
C PHE A 263 -8.88 7.12 6.60
N PHE A 264 -9.26 7.31 7.86
CA PHE A 264 -8.35 7.92 8.84
C PHE A 264 -7.14 7.04 9.17
N VAL A 265 -7.31 5.72 9.20
CA VAL A 265 -6.18 4.79 9.36
C VAL A 265 -5.25 4.86 8.15
N GLY A 266 -5.80 5.00 6.93
CA GLY A 266 -5.03 5.13 5.70
C GLY A 266 -4.17 6.40 5.61
N ILE A 267 -4.61 7.49 6.20
CA ILE A 267 -3.83 8.75 6.29
C ILE A 267 -2.58 8.57 7.16
N LEU A 268 -2.63 7.67 8.14
CA LEU A 268 -1.49 7.47 9.04
C LEU A 268 -0.38 6.69 8.31
N PRO A 269 0.83 7.26 8.22
CA PRO A 269 1.93 6.59 7.56
C PRO A 269 2.16 5.19 8.14
N GLY A 270 2.19 4.18 7.28
CA GLY A 270 2.51 2.81 7.66
C GLY A 270 1.40 1.99 8.33
N ALA A 271 0.27 2.59 8.71
CA ALA A 271 -0.84 1.84 9.30
C ALA A 271 -1.42 0.83 8.30
N GLY A 272 -1.62 1.28 7.06
CA GLY A 272 -2.02 0.43 5.94
C GLY A 272 -3.40 -0.23 6.06
N ALA A 273 -3.80 -0.85 4.98
CA ALA A 273 -5.11 -1.49 4.83
C ALA A 273 -5.31 -2.68 5.77
N THR A 274 -4.24 -3.41 6.10
CA THR A 274 -4.29 -4.57 7.00
C THR A 274 -4.78 -4.21 8.40
N ILE A 275 -4.29 -3.09 8.95
CA ILE A 275 -4.68 -2.63 10.29
C ILE A 275 -6.09 -2.09 10.25
N ALA A 276 -6.45 -1.33 9.21
CA ALA A 276 -7.80 -0.81 9.01
C ALA A 276 -8.84 -1.94 8.99
N SER A 277 -8.60 -2.99 8.19
CA SER A 277 -9.44 -4.18 8.10
C SER A 277 -9.59 -4.90 9.44
N ALA A 278 -8.48 -5.08 10.16
CA ALA A 278 -8.50 -5.76 11.46
C ALA A 278 -9.27 -4.96 12.53
N ILE A 279 -9.04 -3.64 12.62
CA ILE A 279 -9.73 -2.77 13.58
C ILE A 279 -11.23 -2.80 13.32
N THR A 280 -11.65 -2.65 12.06
CA THR A 280 -13.07 -2.57 11.70
C THR A 280 -13.79 -3.90 11.87
N TYR A 281 -13.17 -5.02 11.50
CA TYR A 281 -13.70 -6.35 11.77
C TYR A 281 -13.97 -6.56 13.27
N MET A 282 -12.98 -6.26 14.11
CA MET A 282 -13.10 -6.41 15.56
C MET A 282 -14.12 -5.44 16.19
N THR A 283 -14.22 -4.23 15.64
CA THR A 283 -15.20 -3.23 16.07
C THR A 283 -16.62 -3.67 15.74
N GLU A 284 -16.86 -4.09 14.50
CA GLU A 284 -18.19 -4.58 14.08
C GLU A 284 -18.59 -5.86 14.83
N LYS A 285 -17.66 -6.76 15.09
CA LYS A 285 -17.91 -7.95 15.92
C LYS A 285 -18.43 -7.55 17.32
N LYS A 286 -17.86 -6.51 17.93
CA LYS A 286 -18.30 -6.02 19.26
C LYS A 286 -19.64 -5.28 19.17
N LEU A 287 -19.86 -4.49 18.11
CA LEU A 287 -21.09 -3.68 17.95
C LEU A 287 -22.29 -4.52 17.48
N SER A 288 -22.08 -5.70 16.94
CA SER A 288 -23.12 -6.51 16.33
C SER A 288 -24.17 -7.05 17.28
N GLY A 289 -23.92 -7.04 18.58
CA GLY A 289 -24.77 -7.70 19.59
C GLY A 289 -24.79 -9.23 19.50
N ASN A 290 -24.24 -9.83 18.43
CA ASN A 290 -24.10 -11.26 18.22
C ASN A 290 -22.68 -11.58 17.75
N SER A 291 -21.72 -11.51 18.66
CA SER A 291 -20.30 -11.76 18.35
C SER A 291 -20.01 -13.19 17.89
N ASP A 292 -20.91 -14.15 18.20
CA ASP A 292 -20.72 -15.56 17.89
C ASP A 292 -21.02 -15.93 16.44
N SER A 293 -21.69 -15.04 15.68
CA SER A 293 -21.91 -15.18 14.24
C SER A 293 -20.66 -14.89 13.42
N PHE A 294 -19.77 -14.04 13.94
CA PHE A 294 -18.50 -13.67 13.29
C PHE A 294 -17.52 -14.86 13.32
N GLY A 295 -16.90 -15.11 12.17
CA GLY A 295 -16.09 -16.29 11.89
C GLY A 295 -16.90 -17.51 11.44
N LYS A 296 -18.23 -17.35 11.27
CA LYS A 296 -19.15 -18.42 10.82
C LYS A 296 -19.96 -18.04 9.58
N GLY A 297 -19.61 -16.94 8.93
CA GLY A 297 -20.26 -16.45 7.71
C GLY A 297 -21.21 -15.28 7.96
N ASP A 298 -20.89 -14.39 8.90
CA ASP A 298 -21.61 -13.13 9.08
C ASP A 298 -21.26 -12.17 7.95
N ILE A 299 -22.27 -11.68 7.24
CA ILE A 299 -22.07 -10.81 6.08
C ILE A 299 -21.40 -9.47 6.45
N ARG A 300 -21.58 -8.98 7.69
CA ARG A 300 -20.91 -7.76 8.19
C ARG A 300 -19.42 -7.99 8.38
N GLY A 301 -19.01 -9.22 8.70
CA GLY A 301 -17.61 -9.64 8.79
C GLY A 301 -16.89 -9.66 7.44
N VAL A 302 -17.63 -9.58 6.33
CA VAL A 302 -17.10 -9.35 4.99
C VAL A 302 -17.17 -7.87 4.62
N ALA A 303 -18.29 -7.21 4.86
CA ALA A 303 -18.53 -5.84 4.44
C ALA A 303 -17.59 -4.82 5.14
N ALA A 304 -17.38 -4.98 6.44
CA ALA A 304 -16.61 -4.04 7.25
C ALA A 304 -15.11 -4.00 6.86
N PRO A 305 -14.38 -5.14 6.85
CA PRO A 305 -12.97 -5.11 6.49
C PRO A 305 -12.74 -4.69 5.04
N GLU A 306 -13.64 -5.03 4.10
CA GLU A 306 -13.51 -4.65 2.71
C GLU A 306 -13.71 -3.14 2.49
N ALA A 307 -14.70 -2.55 3.15
CA ALA A 307 -14.89 -1.10 3.12
C ALA A 307 -13.68 -0.36 3.70
N ALA A 308 -13.14 -0.83 4.83
CA ALA A 308 -11.98 -0.24 5.46
C ALA A 308 -10.70 -0.43 4.65
N ASN A 309 -10.52 -1.60 4.04
CA ASN A 309 -9.40 -1.91 3.17
C ASN A 309 -9.28 -0.88 2.05
N ASN A 310 -10.32 -0.75 1.25
CA ASN A 310 -10.33 0.14 0.10
C ASN A 310 -10.33 1.63 0.50
N ALA A 311 -11.00 1.98 1.60
CA ALA A 311 -10.92 3.35 2.14
C ALA A 311 -9.50 3.69 2.62
N SER A 312 -8.80 2.76 3.24
CA SER A 312 -7.41 2.94 3.68
C SER A 312 -6.44 3.03 2.50
N ALA A 313 -6.63 2.20 1.47
CA ALA A 313 -5.83 2.27 0.26
C ALA A 313 -5.94 3.66 -0.40
N CYS A 314 -7.17 4.17 -0.60
CA CYS A 314 -7.37 5.53 -1.09
C CYS A 314 -6.81 6.58 -0.12
N GLY A 315 -7.07 6.46 1.19
CA GLY A 315 -6.57 7.39 2.21
C GLY A 315 -5.04 7.55 2.21
N SER A 316 -4.31 6.49 1.83
CA SER A 316 -2.85 6.50 1.79
C SER A 316 -2.25 7.41 0.71
N PHE A 317 -3.05 7.87 -0.24
CA PHE A 317 -2.62 8.89 -1.21
C PHE A 317 -2.49 10.29 -0.60
N ILE A 318 -3.23 10.59 0.48
CA ILE A 318 -3.16 11.92 1.11
C ILE A 318 -1.75 12.26 1.57
N PRO A 319 -1.11 11.51 2.49
CA PRO A 319 0.24 11.85 2.93
C PRO A 319 1.25 11.84 1.79
N MET A 320 1.09 10.96 0.80
CA MET A 320 1.94 10.92 -0.39
C MET A 320 1.86 12.22 -1.18
N LEU A 321 0.67 12.70 -1.48
CA LEU A 321 0.47 13.89 -2.31
C LEU A 321 0.71 15.18 -1.54
N THR A 322 0.34 15.25 -0.25
CA THR A 322 0.35 16.50 0.52
C THR A 322 1.61 16.72 1.34
N LEU A 323 2.24 15.66 1.81
CA LEU A 323 3.40 15.71 2.70
C LEU A 323 4.66 15.12 2.07
N GLY A 324 4.55 14.45 0.90
CA GLY A 324 5.67 13.72 0.32
C GLY A 324 6.14 12.54 1.19
N VAL A 325 5.23 11.96 1.97
CA VAL A 325 5.50 10.80 2.82
C VAL A 325 4.52 9.69 2.49
N PRO A 326 4.97 8.47 2.18
CA PRO A 326 4.06 7.41 1.78
C PRO A 326 3.19 6.93 2.94
N GLY A 327 1.88 6.75 2.67
CA GLY A 327 0.92 6.19 3.62
C GLY A 327 0.99 4.67 3.74
N SER A 328 1.52 3.99 2.71
CA SER A 328 1.62 2.53 2.63
C SER A 328 2.86 2.11 1.83
N GLY A 329 3.20 0.82 1.86
CA GLY A 329 4.27 0.28 1.02
C GLY A 329 4.00 0.47 -0.47
N THR A 330 2.75 0.39 -0.90
CA THR A 330 2.35 0.59 -2.30
C THR A 330 2.53 2.05 -2.72
N THR A 331 2.10 3.00 -1.88
CA THR A 331 2.33 4.43 -2.16
C THR A 331 3.80 4.81 -2.08
N ALA A 332 4.65 4.07 -1.34
CA ALA A 332 6.10 4.25 -1.40
C ALA A 332 6.66 3.90 -2.78
N VAL A 333 6.19 2.81 -3.39
CA VAL A 333 6.56 2.45 -4.75
C VAL A 333 6.07 3.53 -5.74
N MET A 334 4.89 4.07 -5.54
CA MET A 334 4.37 5.16 -6.39
C MET A 334 5.14 6.47 -6.21
N MET A 335 5.63 6.77 -5.01
CA MET A 335 6.54 7.92 -4.79
C MET A 335 7.83 7.78 -5.59
N GLY A 336 8.41 6.58 -5.60
CA GLY A 336 9.58 6.32 -6.44
C GLY A 336 9.26 6.43 -7.94
N ALA A 337 8.03 6.10 -8.37
CA ALA A 337 7.59 6.39 -9.72
C ALA A 337 7.61 7.90 -10.02
N LEU A 338 7.12 8.74 -9.11
CA LEU A 338 7.20 10.20 -9.27
C LEU A 338 8.64 10.69 -9.44
N THR A 339 9.57 10.17 -8.63
CA THR A 339 10.98 10.57 -8.74
C THR A 339 11.62 10.15 -10.08
N LEU A 340 11.22 9.01 -10.65
CA LEU A 340 11.66 8.60 -12.00
C LEU A 340 11.20 9.57 -13.09
N TYR A 341 10.06 10.23 -12.88
CA TYR A 341 9.56 11.28 -13.76
C TYR A 341 10.06 12.68 -13.37
N ASN A 342 11.06 12.80 -12.48
CA ASN A 342 11.60 14.06 -11.95
C ASN A 342 10.53 14.92 -11.26
N ILE A 343 9.52 14.30 -10.65
CA ILE A 343 8.47 14.97 -9.91
C ILE A 343 8.72 14.78 -8.41
N THR A 344 8.87 15.87 -7.69
CA THR A 344 9.04 15.83 -6.23
C THR A 344 7.68 15.67 -5.57
N PRO A 345 7.41 14.55 -4.86
CA PRO A 345 6.15 14.40 -4.14
C PRO A 345 6.05 15.39 -2.99
N GLY A 346 4.83 15.88 -2.75
CA GLY A 346 4.59 16.82 -1.66
C GLY A 346 3.66 17.96 -2.04
N PRO A 347 3.53 18.99 -1.18
CA PRO A 347 2.52 20.02 -1.32
C PRO A 347 2.66 20.89 -2.58
N ALA A 348 3.89 21.08 -3.08
CA ALA A 348 4.15 21.83 -4.30
C ALA A 348 3.45 21.24 -5.54
N MET A 349 3.19 19.92 -5.55
CA MET A 349 2.49 19.27 -6.65
C MET A 349 1.10 19.85 -6.90
N PHE A 350 0.43 20.36 -5.87
CA PHE A 350 -0.91 20.95 -6.03
C PHE A 350 -0.89 22.27 -6.80
N THR A 351 0.25 22.95 -6.83
CA THR A 351 0.44 24.24 -7.54
C THR A 351 1.25 24.11 -8.81
N GLU A 352 2.28 23.26 -8.81
CA GLU A 352 3.21 23.11 -9.93
C GLU A 352 2.76 22.05 -10.94
N GLN A 353 2.06 21.01 -10.46
CA GLN A 353 1.62 19.85 -11.25
C GLN A 353 0.15 19.49 -10.96
N PRO A 354 -0.80 20.45 -11.04
CA PRO A 354 -2.19 20.23 -10.66
C PRO A 354 -2.85 19.13 -11.52
N ASP A 355 -2.50 19.04 -12.79
CA ASP A 355 -3.04 18.04 -13.72
C ASP A 355 -2.73 16.61 -13.28
N ILE A 356 -1.55 16.37 -12.71
CA ILE A 356 -1.16 15.06 -12.18
C ILE A 356 -1.96 14.73 -10.94
N VAL A 357 -2.05 15.67 -9.99
CA VAL A 357 -2.76 15.43 -8.72
C VAL A 357 -4.25 15.24 -8.95
N TRP A 358 -4.88 16.17 -9.65
CA TRP A 358 -6.33 16.13 -9.85
C TRP A 358 -6.74 15.10 -10.90
N GLY A 359 -5.88 14.84 -11.90
CA GLY A 359 -6.03 13.74 -12.84
C GLY A 359 -6.01 12.37 -12.13
N LEU A 360 -5.11 12.19 -11.18
CA LEU A 360 -5.07 10.99 -10.34
C LEU A 360 -6.33 10.83 -9.49
N ILE A 361 -6.79 11.90 -8.83
CA ILE A 361 -8.01 11.87 -8.00
C ILE A 361 -9.25 11.54 -8.86
N ALA A 362 -9.38 12.16 -10.01
CA ALA A 362 -10.45 11.87 -10.96
C ALA A 362 -10.37 10.42 -11.48
N ALA A 363 -9.17 9.95 -11.79
CA ALA A 363 -8.94 8.57 -12.24
C ALA A 363 -9.33 7.54 -11.16
N LEU A 364 -9.08 7.82 -9.89
CA LEU A 364 -9.52 6.96 -8.77
C LEU A 364 -11.05 6.84 -8.72
N LEU A 365 -11.79 7.94 -8.94
CA LEU A 365 -13.26 7.91 -9.02
C LEU A 365 -13.73 7.05 -10.20
N ILE A 366 -13.16 7.25 -11.38
CA ILE A 366 -13.48 6.50 -12.59
C ILE A 366 -13.15 5.01 -12.40
N ALA A 367 -11.95 4.72 -11.89
CA ALA A 367 -11.50 3.36 -11.62
C ALA A 367 -12.40 2.63 -10.61
N ASN A 368 -12.87 3.32 -9.58
CA ASN A 368 -13.78 2.74 -8.59
C ASN A 368 -15.08 2.26 -9.24
N VAL A 369 -15.64 3.06 -10.16
CA VAL A 369 -16.83 2.67 -10.95
C VAL A 369 -16.50 1.51 -11.89
N MET A 370 -15.37 1.58 -12.61
CA MET A 370 -14.93 0.49 -13.51
C MET A 370 -14.76 -0.82 -12.74
N LEU A 371 -14.14 -0.79 -11.57
CA LEU A 371 -13.91 -1.97 -10.74
C LEU A 371 -15.22 -2.59 -10.24
N LEU A 372 -16.19 -1.78 -9.83
CA LEU A 372 -17.50 -2.28 -9.44
C LEU A 372 -18.18 -2.99 -10.61
N ILE A 373 -18.20 -2.34 -11.79
CA ILE A 373 -18.81 -2.90 -13.01
C ILE A 373 -18.08 -4.17 -13.45
N MET A 374 -16.76 -4.22 -13.36
CA MET A 374 -15.98 -5.39 -13.77
C MET A 374 -16.11 -6.56 -12.79
N ASN A 375 -16.04 -6.28 -11.49
CA ASN A 375 -15.92 -7.33 -10.48
C ASN A 375 -17.22 -8.09 -10.19
N ILE A 376 -18.39 -7.61 -10.61
CA ILE A 376 -19.64 -8.34 -10.44
C ILE A 376 -19.90 -9.26 -11.65
N PRO A 377 -20.00 -8.76 -12.91
CA PRO A 377 -20.31 -9.64 -14.04
C PRO A 377 -19.13 -10.51 -14.49
N LEU A 378 -17.87 -10.03 -14.34
CA LEU A 378 -16.69 -10.78 -14.78
C LEU A 378 -16.13 -11.74 -13.72
N ILE A 379 -16.83 -11.95 -12.60
CA ILE A 379 -16.34 -12.81 -11.52
C ILE A 379 -16.03 -14.24 -12.02
N GLY A 380 -16.82 -14.75 -12.96
CA GLY A 380 -16.58 -16.06 -13.58
C GLY A 380 -15.27 -16.11 -14.40
N LEU A 381 -14.86 -15.00 -15.00
CA LEU A 381 -13.57 -14.87 -15.67
C LEU A 381 -12.44 -14.85 -14.65
N PHE A 382 -12.55 -14.01 -13.62
CA PHE A 382 -11.55 -13.90 -12.56
C PHE A 382 -11.37 -15.22 -11.79
N THR A 383 -12.43 -15.95 -11.52
CA THR A 383 -12.31 -17.27 -10.88
C THR A 383 -11.57 -18.30 -11.74
N ARG A 384 -11.69 -18.23 -13.07
CA ARG A 384 -10.88 -19.07 -13.98
C ARG A 384 -9.41 -18.70 -13.95
N MET A 385 -9.08 -17.42 -13.70
CA MET A 385 -7.68 -16.96 -13.62
C MET A 385 -6.97 -17.48 -12.37
N LEU A 386 -7.69 -17.88 -11.31
CA LEU A 386 -7.10 -18.58 -10.16
C LEU A 386 -6.46 -19.94 -10.55
N THR A 387 -6.75 -20.45 -11.73
CA THR A 387 -6.17 -21.72 -12.22
C THR A 387 -4.98 -21.51 -13.16
N ILE A 388 -4.48 -20.27 -13.32
CA ILE A 388 -3.29 -20.00 -14.13
C ILE A 388 -2.09 -20.73 -13.51
N PRO A 389 -1.39 -21.59 -14.28
CA PRO A 389 -0.31 -22.39 -13.74
C PRO A 389 0.94 -21.53 -13.49
N LEU A 390 1.65 -21.83 -12.41
CA LEU A 390 2.88 -21.12 -12.02
C LEU A 390 3.97 -21.15 -13.10
N TRP A 391 4.04 -22.23 -13.90
CA TRP A 391 5.01 -22.36 -15.00
C TRP A 391 4.84 -21.29 -16.08
N PHE A 392 3.65 -20.70 -16.21
CA PHE A 392 3.39 -19.58 -17.11
C PHE A 392 3.60 -18.22 -16.40
N LEU A 393 3.12 -18.11 -15.16
CA LEU A 393 3.15 -16.85 -14.39
C LEU A 393 4.57 -16.42 -14.04
N VAL A 394 5.40 -17.36 -13.58
CA VAL A 394 6.77 -17.06 -13.14
C VAL A 394 7.65 -16.51 -14.28
N PRO A 395 7.72 -17.14 -15.47
CA PRO A 395 8.47 -16.57 -16.60
C PRO A 395 7.91 -15.23 -17.08
N ALA A 396 6.59 -15.04 -17.05
CA ALA A 396 5.98 -13.78 -17.46
C ALA A 396 6.41 -12.63 -16.55
N ILE A 397 6.34 -12.81 -15.22
CA ILE A 397 6.81 -11.83 -14.25
C ILE A 397 8.31 -11.57 -14.40
N ALA A 398 9.12 -12.63 -14.56
CA ALA A 398 10.56 -12.51 -14.74
C ALA A 398 10.91 -11.69 -15.99
N ALA A 399 10.24 -11.97 -17.12
CA ALA A 399 10.46 -11.27 -18.38
C ALA A 399 10.10 -9.78 -18.27
N VAL A 400 8.93 -9.46 -17.71
CA VAL A 400 8.50 -8.05 -17.51
C VAL A 400 9.47 -7.33 -16.58
N SER A 401 9.89 -7.98 -15.49
CA SER A 401 10.86 -7.41 -14.53
C SER A 401 12.22 -7.12 -15.19
N ALA A 402 12.76 -8.08 -15.95
CA ALA A 402 14.06 -7.92 -16.61
C ALA A 402 14.01 -6.85 -17.71
N VAL A 403 13.00 -6.89 -18.57
CA VAL A 403 12.81 -5.87 -19.63
C VAL A 403 12.64 -4.49 -19.00
N GLY A 404 11.84 -4.40 -17.95
CA GLY A 404 11.58 -3.12 -17.29
C GLY A 404 12.81 -2.49 -16.63
N VAL A 405 13.61 -3.28 -15.91
CA VAL A 405 14.86 -2.78 -15.31
C VAL A 405 15.86 -2.37 -16.41
N TYR A 406 16.02 -3.20 -17.45
CA TYR A 406 16.92 -2.90 -18.54
C TYR A 406 16.52 -1.65 -19.34
N ALA A 407 15.22 -1.39 -19.49
CA ALA A 407 14.71 -0.24 -20.23
C ALA A 407 15.06 1.12 -19.58
N VAL A 408 15.34 1.15 -18.28
CA VAL A 408 15.64 2.41 -17.55
C VAL A 408 17.07 2.89 -17.81
N HIS A 409 18.08 2.03 -17.64
CA HIS A 409 19.49 2.43 -17.76
C HIS A 409 20.29 1.62 -18.78
N SER A 410 19.71 0.59 -19.39
CA SER A 410 20.36 -0.28 -20.37
C SER A 410 21.65 -0.92 -19.86
N THR A 411 21.75 -1.22 -18.56
CA THR A 411 22.94 -1.81 -17.94
C THR A 411 22.70 -3.25 -17.49
N THR A 412 23.66 -4.13 -17.76
CA THR A 412 23.64 -5.51 -17.26
C THR A 412 23.88 -5.56 -15.76
N PHE A 413 24.58 -4.57 -15.21
CA PHE A 413 24.84 -4.46 -13.78
C PHE A 413 23.53 -4.36 -12.97
N ASP A 414 22.57 -3.56 -13.45
CA ASP A 414 21.27 -3.40 -12.78
C ASP A 414 20.48 -4.70 -12.75
N LEU A 415 20.57 -5.53 -13.80
CA LEU A 415 19.96 -6.86 -13.81
C LEU A 415 20.60 -7.80 -12.77
N LEU A 416 21.92 -7.79 -12.65
CA LEU A 416 22.62 -8.59 -11.62
C LEU A 416 22.28 -8.10 -10.21
N LEU A 417 22.27 -6.78 -10.02
CA LEU A 417 21.90 -6.17 -8.75
C LEU A 417 20.45 -6.47 -8.37
N MET A 418 19.51 -6.43 -9.33
CA MET A 418 18.13 -6.82 -9.16
C MET A 418 18.00 -8.27 -8.66
N VAL A 419 18.75 -9.20 -9.26
CA VAL A 419 18.76 -10.61 -8.83
C VAL A 419 19.35 -10.74 -7.42
N GLY A 420 20.46 -10.06 -7.13
CA GLY A 420 21.09 -10.05 -5.81
C GLY A 420 20.15 -9.51 -4.72
N LEU A 421 19.46 -8.40 -4.98
CA LEU A 421 18.43 -7.85 -4.08
C LEU A 421 17.22 -8.78 -3.98
N GLY A 422 16.88 -9.51 -5.03
CA GLY A 422 15.85 -10.54 -5.03
C GLY A 422 16.16 -11.68 -4.09
N VAL A 423 17.40 -12.18 -4.14
CA VAL A 423 17.88 -13.21 -3.18
C VAL A 423 17.88 -12.67 -1.76
N LEU A 424 18.34 -11.44 -1.53
CA LEU A 424 18.28 -10.79 -0.24
C LEU A 424 16.82 -10.69 0.26
N GLY A 425 15.90 -10.22 -0.58
CA GLY A 425 14.48 -10.13 -0.25
C GLY A 425 13.87 -11.49 0.09
N TYR A 426 14.22 -12.55 -0.65
CA TYR A 426 13.80 -13.91 -0.37
C TYR A 426 14.29 -14.38 1.02
N ILE A 427 15.57 -14.19 1.34
CA ILE A 427 16.15 -14.54 2.64
C ILE A 427 15.46 -13.78 3.76
N LEU A 428 15.28 -12.47 3.62
CA LEU A 428 14.62 -11.63 4.63
C LEU A 428 13.17 -12.06 4.87
N ARG A 429 12.42 -12.40 3.81
CA ARG A 429 11.05 -12.91 3.93
C ARG A 429 11.02 -14.27 4.63
N LYS A 430 11.95 -15.17 4.35
CA LYS A 430 12.10 -16.44 5.07
C LYS A 430 12.40 -16.25 6.56
N MET A 431 13.14 -15.21 6.88
CA MET A 431 13.39 -14.80 8.26
C MET A 431 12.24 -13.99 8.87
N HIS A 432 11.09 -13.84 8.18
CA HIS A 432 9.92 -13.08 8.60
C HIS A 432 10.20 -11.57 8.83
N PHE A 433 11.08 -10.98 8.02
CA PHE A 433 11.25 -9.53 7.97
C PHE A 433 10.18 -8.91 7.06
N PRO A 434 9.49 -7.86 7.49
CA PRO A 434 8.50 -7.18 6.64
C PRO A 434 9.19 -6.30 5.59
N MET A 435 8.75 -6.39 4.33
CA MET A 435 9.36 -5.66 3.22
C MET A 435 8.91 -4.19 3.14
N SER A 436 7.70 -3.87 3.60
CA SER A 436 7.18 -2.49 3.54
C SER A 436 8.03 -1.47 4.31
N PRO A 437 8.49 -1.74 5.55
CA PRO A 437 9.42 -0.85 6.23
C PRO A 437 10.77 -0.69 5.52
N LEU A 438 11.25 -1.74 4.82
CA LEU A 438 12.52 -1.67 4.09
C LEU A 438 12.42 -0.67 2.93
N ILE A 439 11.39 -0.80 2.09
CA ILE A 439 11.23 0.13 0.96
C ILE A 439 10.95 1.56 1.43
N LEU A 440 10.22 1.72 2.54
CA LEU A 440 10.00 3.04 3.13
C LEU A 440 11.28 3.66 3.69
N GLY A 441 12.12 2.86 4.35
CA GLY A 441 13.44 3.31 4.78
C GLY A 441 14.30 3.74 3.60
N PHE A 442 14.25 3.00 2.49
CA PHE A 442 14.96 3.35 1.27
C PHE A 442 14.45 4.67 0.66
N VAL A 443 13.13 4.81 0.46
CA VAL A 443 12.52 6.01 -0.14
C VAL A 443 12.71 7.25 0.73
N LEU A 444 12.54 7.11 2.04
CA LEU A 444 12.66 8.24 2.96
C LEU A 444 14.10 8.55 3.34
N GLY A 445 15.06 7.66 3.09
CA GLY A 445 16.43 7.78 3.55
C GLY A 445 17.13 9.04 3.07
N GLU A 446 17.09 9.29 1.78
CA GLU A 446 17.69 10.50 1.19
C GLU A 446 17.00 11.77 1.70
N MET A 447 15.66 11.80 1.69
CA MET A 447 14.90 12.96 2.17
C MET A 447 15.14 13.24 3.65
N LEU A 448 15.24 12.20 4.47
CA LEU A 448 15.52 12.30 5.90
C LEU A 448 16.91 12.91 6.14
N GLU A 449 17.92 12.42 5.44
CA GLU A 449 19.28 12.95 5.52
C GLU A 449 19.35 14.40 5.07
N GLN A 450 18.79 14.72 3.89
CA GLN A 450 18.79 16.08 3.35
C GLN A 450 18.09 17.07 4.28
N ASN A 451 16.92 16.72 4.82
CA ASN A 451 16.19 17.61 5.71
C ASN A 451 16.89 17.80 7.06
N LEU A 452 17.52 16.73 7.61
CA LEU A 452 18.34 16.88 8.81
C LEU A 452 19.53 17.82 8.57
N ARG A 453 20.26 17.62 7.48
CA ARG A 453 21.41 18.47 7.12
C ARG A 453 21.01 19.92 6.90
N ARG A 454 19.92 20.17 6.17
CA ARG A 454 19.38 21.52 5.95
C ARG A 454 18.97 22.18 7.27
N ALA A 455 18.28 21.47 8.16
CA ALA A 455 17.90 21.96 9.47
C ALA A 455 19.13 22.34 10.31
N LEU A 456 20.13 21.47 10.36
CA LEU A 456 21.39 21.73 11.07
C LEU A 456 22.18 22.89 10.44
N SER A 457 22.20 23.03 9.13
CA SER A 457 22.83 24.15 8.44
C SER A 457 22.19 25.49 8.81
N ILE A 458 20.86 25.55 8.88
CA ILE A 458 20.11 26.75 9.30
C ILE A 458 20.42 27.12 10.75
N SER A 459 20.65 26.14 11.61
CA SER A 459 20.94 26.35 13.04
C SER A 459 22.45 26.43 13.38
N ASN A 460 23.33 26.50 12.39
CA ASN A 460 24.78 26.43 12.59
C ASN A 460 25.23 25.20 13.41
N GLY A 461 24.64 24.05 13.14
CA GLY A 461 24.94 22.78 13.80
C GLY A 461 24.23 22.57 15.15
N ASN A 462 23.34 23.46 15.56
CA ASN A 462 22.63 23.32 16.84
C ASN A 462 21.41 22.40 16.72
N LEU A 463 21.43 21.28 17.45
CA LEU A 463 20.32 20.32 17.49
C LEU A 463 19.02 20.87 18.12
N SER A 464 19.08 22.05 18.77
CA SER A 464 17.87 22.67 19.36
C SER A 464 16.80 22.99 18.32
N ILE A 465 17.15 23.15 17.03
CA ILE A 465 16.21 23.37 15.94
C ILE A 465 15.17 22.22 15.83
N LEU A 466 15.57 21.00 16.15
CA LEU A 466 14.69 19.83 16.12
C LEU A 466 13.63 19.87 17.23
N TRP A 467 13.76 20.77 18.20
CA TRP A 467 12.82 21.00 19.30
C TRP A 467 12.29 22.44 19.30
N GLY A 468 12.57 23.22 18.25
CA GLY A 468 12.22 24.63 18.16
C GLY A 468 10.74 24.87 18.01
N SER A 469 10.08 24.15 17.10
CA SER A 469 8.66 24.37 16.79
C SER A 469 7.72 23.42 17.55
N GLY A 470 6.45 23.83 17.70
CA GLY A 470 5.41 22.97 18.26
C GLY A 470 5.13 21.73 17.42
N VAL A 471 5.26 21.85 16.10
CA VAL A 471 5.06 20.73 15.14
C VAL A 471 6.14 19.68 15.31
N THR A 472 7.43 20.07 15.34
CA THR A 472 8.55 19.12 15.53
C THR A 472 8.42 18.39 16.86
N LYS A 473 8.14 19.12 17.96
CA LYS A 473 7.93 18.49 19.28
C LYS A 473 6.81 17.47 19.25
N THR A 474 5.68 17.82 18.67
CA THR A 474 4.51 16.92 18.58
C THR A 474 4.83 15.67 17.77
N LEU A 475 5.44 15.82 16.59
CA LEU A 475 5.79 14.70 15.71
C LEU A 475 6.82 13.76 16.36
N LEU A 476 7.87 14.30 16.98
CA LEU A 476 8.87 13.49 17.69
C LEU A 476 8.29 12.81 18.93
N PHE A 477 7.40 13.49 19.68
CA PHE A 477 6.68 12.86 20.78
C PHE A 477 5.79 11.71 20.29
N LEU A 478 5.04 11.91 19.21
CA LEU A 478 4.23 10.87 18.59
C LEU A 478 5.09 9.71 18.06
N ALA A 479 6.27 9.99 17.51
CA ALA A 479 7.22 8.96 17.08
C ALA A 479 7.68 8.08 18.26
N ILE A 480 8.07 8.71 19.38
CA ILE A 480 8.44 8.00 20.61
C ILE A 480 7.26 7.20 21.15
N ALA A 481 6.08 7.81 21.19
CA ALA A 481 4.85 7.14 21.64
C ALA A 481 4.52 5.92 20.76
N ALA A 482 4.65 6.03 19.44
CA ALA A 482 4.45 4.93 18.51
C ALA A 482 5.41 3.74 18.77
N ILE A 483 6.65 4.01 19.14
CA ILE A 483 7.64 2.96 19.46
C ILE A 483 7.38 2.35 20.84
N VAL A 484 7.06 3.16 21.85
CA VAL A 484 7.02 2.73 23.25
C VAL A 484 5.68 2.15 23.67
N ILE A 485 4.57 2.75 23.23
CA ILE A 485 3.22 2.38 23.71
C ILE A 485 2.83 0.92 23.35
N PRO A 486 3.00 0.44 22.09
CA PRO A 486 2.57 -0.90 21.72
C PRO A 486 3.26 -2.02 22.52
N PRO A 487 4.60 -2.04 22.67
CA PRO A 487 5.25 -3.07 23.49
C PRO A 487 4.88 -2.97 24.98
N LEU A 488 4.72 -1.76 25.52
CA LEU A 488 4.28 -1.54 26.88
C LEU A 488 2.88 -2.12 27.13
N LEU A 489 1.92 -1.84 26.24
CA LEU A 489 0.58 -2.41 26.34
C LEU A 489 0.56 -3.93 26.23
N ARG A 490 1.40 -4.52 25.35
CA ARG A 490 1.55 -5.99 25.26
C ARG A 490 2.10 -6.58 26.56
N TYR A 491 3.13 -5.94 27.12
CA TYR A 491 3.71 -6.36 28.42
C TYR A 491 2.68 -6.32 29.55
N LEU A 492 1.94 -5.23 29.68
CA LEU A 492 0.90 -5.07 30.70
C LEU A 492 -0.25 -6.08 30.53
N ARG A 493 -0.68 -6.35 29.28
CA ARG A 493 -1.70 -7.39 29.00
C ARG A 493 -1.20 -8.78 29.38
N LYS A 494 0.07 -9.09 29.08
CA LYS A 494 0.67 -10.38 29.46
C LYS A 494 0.75 -10.55 30.98
N GLN A 495 1.10 -9.49 31.70
CA GLN A 495 1.10 -9.51 33.17
C GLN A 495 -0.31 -9.72 33.76
N ARG A 496 -1.32 -9.01 33.20
CA ARG A 496 -2.72 -9.16 33.63
C ARG A 496 -3.22 -10.60 33.43
N ARG A 497 -2.92 -11.23 32.28
CA ARG A 497 -3.27 -12.63 32.03
C ARG A 497 -2.60 -13.58 33.02
N ARG A 498 -1.29 -13.42 33.26
CA ARG A 498 -0.58 -14.23 34.25
C ARG A 498 -1.14 -14.09 35.69
N ARG A 499 -1.57 -12.89 36.08
CA ARG A 499 -2.20 -12.67 37.38
C ARG A 499 -3.61 -13.28 37.47
N ALA A 500 -4.37 -13.27 36.37
CA ALA A 500 -5.67 -13.95 36.33
C ALA A 500 -5.56 -15.47 36.35
N GLU A 501 -4.52 -16.04 35.73
CA GLU A 501 -4.23 -17.46 35.75
C GLU A 501 -3.66 -17.93 37.13
N ALA A 502 -2.96 -17.04 37.85
CA ALA A 502 -2.41 -17.32 39.17
C ALA A 502 -3.43 -17.16 40.32
N ASN A 503 -4.55 -16.54 40.08
CA ASN A 503 -5.64 -16.37 41.06
C ASN A 503 -6.99 -16.76 40.39
N PRO A 504 -7.22 -18.07 40.13
CA PRO A 504 -8.54 -18.56 39.76
C PRO A 504 -9.42 -18.48 41.02
N GLY A 505 -10.32 -17.44 41.08
CA GLY A 505 -11.24 -17.26 42.20
C GLY A 505 -12.16 -18.45 42.44
#